data_11bb93a2f876d4e850eea1fd966cfe62
#
_entry.id   11bb93a2f876d4e850eea1fd966cfe62
#
_cell.length_a   1.000
_cell.length_b   1.000
_cell.length_c   1.000
_cell.angle_alpha   90.00
_cell.angle_beta   90.00
_cell.angle_gamma   90.00
#
_symmetry.space_group_name_H-M   'P 1'
#
loop_
_entity.id
_entity.type
_entity.pdbx_description
1 polymer ?
#
loop_
_entity_poly.entity_id
_entity_poly.type
_entity_poly.pdbx_seq_one_letter_code
_entity_poly.pdbx_strand_id
1 'polypeptide(L)' 'MSTGNRIQLNVRIEKETAQQLDEIVEYYQEKTKIGRIYKGDVLTDIIKKSHELMLKQIAIQNRKY' A
#
# COMPACT_ATOMS: atom_id res chain seq x y z
N MET A 1 -18.74 1.20 1.94
CA MET A 1 -18.18 1.52 2.04
C MET A 1 -17.83 2.48 2.28
N SER A 2 -17.75 2.88 2.66
CA SER A 2 -17.50 3.77 2.81
C SER A 2 -16.68 4.25 2.66
N THR A 3 -16.55 4.46 2.36
CA THR A 3 -15.70 4.84 1.94
C THR A 3 -15.42 6.06 2.01
N GLY A 4 -15.26 6.71 2.07
CA GLY A 4 -14.96 7.98 2.00
C GLY A 4 -14.26 8.62 3.07
N ASN A 5 -14.07 8.02 4.11
CA ASN A 5 -13.38 8.64 5.20
C ASN A 5 -11.90 8.47 5.06
N ARG A 6 -11.26 9.47 4.53
CA ARG A 6 -9.81 9.47 4.41
C ARG A 6 -9.22 10.28 5.54
N ILE A 7 -8.20 9.75 6.15
CA ILE A 7 -7.47 10.47 7.18
C ILE A 7 -6.06 10.70 6.69
N GLN A 8 -5.40 11.64 7.30
CA GLN A 8 -4.02 11.93 6.97
C GLN A 8 -3.12 11.15 7.91
N LEU A 9 -2.17 10.45 7.32
CA LEU A 9 -1.22 9.65 8.10
C LEU A 9 0.15 10.27 7.96
N ASN A 10 0.72 10.67 9.08
CA ASN A 10 2.04 11.27 9.09
C ASN A 10 3.04 10.29 9.65
N VAL A 11 3.96 9.84 8.83
CA VAL A 11 5.00 8.91 9.25
C VAL A 11 6.32 9.39 8.70
N ARG A 12 7.37 8.99 9.38
CA ARG A 12 8.73 9.26 8.89
C ARG A 12 9.27 8.00 8.26
N ILE A 13 9.79 8.15 7.07
CA ILE A 13 10.40 7.03 6.37
C ILE A 13 11.76 7.49 5.86
N GLU A 14 12.60 6.53 5.53
CA GLU A 14 13.91 6.84 5.01
C GLU A 14 13.78 7.42 3.61
N LYS A 15 14.79 8.22 3.26
CA LYS A 15 14.82 8.87 1.96
C LYS A 15 14.74 7.83 0.84
N GLU A 16 15.47 6.76 1.01
CA GLU A 16 15.47 5.70 0.01
C GLU A 16 14.10 5.08 -0.15
N THR A 17 13.40 4.89 0.96
CA THR A 17 12.06 4.35 0.92
C THR A 17 11.10 5.28 0.20
N ALA A 18 11.25 6.58 0.43
CA ALA A 18 10.43 7.57 -0.26
C ALA A 18 10.66 7.53 -1.75
N GLN A 19 11.91 7.36 -2.17
CA GLN A 19 12.23 7.26 -3.59
C GLN A 19 11.60 6.00 -4.20
N GLN A 20 11.65 4.91 -3.47
CA GLN A 20 11.06 3.67 -3.95
C GLN A 20 9.57 3.81 -4.15
N LEU A 21 8.90 4.52 -3.24
CA LEU A 21 7.49 4.77 -3.39
C LEU A 21 7.19 5.58 -4.64
N ASP A 22 8.00 6.62 -4.89
CA ASP A 22 7.83 7.43 -6.08
C ASP A 22 8.02 6.61 -7.35
N GLU A 23 8.98 5.69 -7.34
CA GLU A 23 9.20 4.83 -8.48
C GLU A 23 8.01 3.92 -8.74
N ILE A 24 7.42 3.41 -7.69
CA ILE A 24 6.24 2.56 -7.81
C ILE A 24 5.09 3.34 -8.42
N VAL A 25 4.89 4.56 -7.95
CA VAL A 25 3.81 5.40 -8.47
C VAL A 25 4.02 5.68 -9.95
N GLU A 26 5.25 6.00 -10.34
CA GLU A 26 5.56 6.27 -11.73
C GLU A 26 5.32 5.04 -12.60
N TYR A 27 5.72 3.89 -12.09
CA TYR A 27 5.54 2.66 -12.83
C TYR A 27 4.08 2.39 -13.14
N TYR A 28 3.24 2.53 -12.13
CA TYR A 28 1.81 2.31 -12.33
C TYR A 28 1.19 3.40 -13.19
N GLN A 29 1.67 4.63 -13.07
CA GLN A 29 1.17 5.71 -13.90
C GLN A 29 1.46 5.45 -15.37
N GLU A 30 2.62 4.93 -15.68
CA GLU A 30 2.97 4.63 -17.06
C GLU A 30 2.11 3.53 -17.64
N LYS A 31 1.71 2.60 -16.81
CA LYS A 31 0.87 1.51 -17.28
C LYS A 31 -0.59 1.88 -17.37
N THR A 32 -0.98 2.95 -16.73
CA THR A 32 -2.36 3.40 -16.71
C THR A 32 -2.54 4.46 -17.79
N LYS A 33 -3.35 4.16 -18.77
CA LYS A 33 -3.53 5.08 -19.88
C LYS A 33 -4.60 6.12 -19.61
N ILE A 34 -5.49 5.83 -18.71
CA ILE A 34 -6.58 6.72 -18.38
C ILE A 34 -6.55 6.98 -16.88
N GLY A 35 -6.64 8.25 -16.54
CA GLY A 35 -6.71 8.63 -15.16
C GLY A 35 -5.34 8.82 -14.53
N ARG A 36 -5.33 9.22 -13.32
CA ARG A 36 -4.13 9.56 -12.62
C ARG A 36 -3.95 8.67 -11.39
N ILE A 37 -2.73 8.21 -11.19
CA ILE A 37 -2.39 7.38 -10.04
C ILE A 37 -1.83 8.29 -8.96
N TYR A 38 -2.40 8.22 -7.78
CA TYR A 38 -1.94 9.01 -6.65
C TYR A 38 -1.19 8.14 -5.67
N LYS A 39 -0.28 8.78 -4.96
CA LYS A 39 0.54 8.10 -3.96
C LYS A 39 -0.32 7.40 -2.91
N GLY A 40 -1.41 8.04 -2.50
CA GLY A 40 -2.31 7.44 -1.52
C GLY A 40 -2.97 6.16 -2.00
N ASP A 41 -3.28 6.11 -3.29
CA ASP A 41 -3.89 4.91 -3.85
C ASP A 41 -2.92 3.75 -3.88
N VAL A 42 -1.67 4.03 -4.20
CA VAL A 42 -0.64 3.00 -4.21
C VAL A 42 -0.41 2.50 -2.79
N LEU A 43 -0.32 3.41 -1.83
CA LEU A 43 -0.14 3.04 -0.44
C LEU A 43 -1.30 2.18 0.07
N THR A 44 -2.52 2.56 -0.30
CA THR A 44 -3.69 1.79 0.11
C THR A 44 -3.58 0.35 -0.38
N ASP A 45 -3.19 0.16 -1.62
CA ASP A 45 -3.05 -1.17 -2.19
C ASP A 45 -1.96 -1.97 -1.50
N ILE A 46 -0.82 -1.34 -1.28
CA ILE A 46 0.30 -2.00 -0.63
C ILE A 46 -0.07 -2.42 0.79
N ILE A 47 -0.70 -1.54 1.51
CA ILE A 47 -1.08 -1.81 2.90
C ILE A 47 -2.10 -2.94 2.97
N LYS A 48 -3.07 -2.93 2.06
CA LYS A 48 -4.05 -4.00 2.04
C LYS A 48 -3.40 -5.35 1.79
N LYS A 49 -2.49 -5.41 0.84
CA LYS A 49 -1.81 -6.66 0.53
C LYS A 49 -0.96 -7.14 1.70
N SER A 50 -0.25 -6.22 2.33
CA SER A 50 0.57 -6.57 3.49
C SER A 50 -0.29 -7.05 4.65
N HIS A 51 -1.42 -6.43 4.83
CA HIS A 51 -2.32 -6.80 5.90
C HIS A 51 -2.86 -8.22 5.69
N GLU A 52 -3.23 -8.53 4.45
CA GLU A 52 -3.70 -9.87 4.13
C GLU A 52 -2.62 -10.92 4.38
N LEU A 53 -1.39 -10.60 4.00
CA LEU A 53 -0.29 -11.50 4.26
C LEU A 53 -0.09 -11.72 5.75
N MET A 54 -0.19 -10.66 6.52
CA MET A 54 -0.06 -10.77 7.96
C MET A 54 -1.12 -11.71 8.54
N LEU A 55 -2.36 -11.56 8.09
CA LEU A 55 -3.44 -12.40 8.58
C LEU A 55 -3.20 -13.88 8.25
N LYS A 56 -2.67 -14.14 7.06
CA LYS A 56 -2.34 -15.50 6.67
C LYS A 56 -1.25 -16.07 7.53
N GLN A 57 -0.24 -15.27 7.84
CA GLN A 57 0.85 -15.73 8.68
C GLN A 57 0.38 -16.03 10.10
N ILE A 58 -0.50 -15.19 10.62
CA ILE A 58 -1.05 -15.44 11.95
C ILE A 58 -1.85 -16.74 11.98
N ALA A 59 -2.65 -16.96 10.93
CA ALA A 59 -3.44 -18.17 10.84
C ALA A 59 -2.57 -19.41 10.78
N ILE A 60 -1.47 -19.32 10.04
CA ILE A 60 -0.54 -20.44 9.94
C ILE A 60 0.10 -20.71 11.28
N GLN A 61 0.52 -19.67 11.99
CA GLN A 61 1.12 -19.84 13.31
C GLN A 61 0.16 -20.45 14.29
N ASN A 62 -1.10 -20.04 14.23
CA ASN A 62 -2.09 -20.58 15.14
C ASN A 62 -2.43 -22.03 14.84
N ARG A 63 -2.16 -22.44 13.63
CA ARG A 63 -2.44 -23.82 13.28
C ARG A 63 -1.39 -24.77 13.69
N LYS A 64 -0.32 -24.28 14.16
CA LYS A 64 0.79 -25.08 14.48
C LYS A 64 0.60 -25.97 15.60
N TYR A 65 -0.32 -26.02 16.08
CA TYR A 65 -0.55 -26.94 17.07
C TYR A 65 -1.73 -26.71 17.58
#